data_c07f66ec0f0dddec8e63e40579e64c2b
#
_entry.id   c07f66ec0f0dddec8e63e40579e64c2b
#
_cell.length_a   1.000
_cell.length_b   1.000
_cell.length_c   1.000
_cell.angle_alpha   90.00
_cell.angle_beta   90.00
_cell.angle_gamma   90.00
#
_symmetry.space_group_name_H-M   'P 1'
#
loop_
_entity.id
_entity.type
_entity.pdbx_description
1 polymer ?
#
loop_
_entity_poly.entity_id
_entity_poly.type
_entity_poly.pdbx_seq_one_letter_code
_entity_poly.pdbx_strand_id
1 'polypeptide(L)'
;VFASSNHVIGFHRVGKVVDEHDLLRPDSRYGVSKVFGEAVGRLYADKHGLSVACLRIGSFRARPQNARELRTWISHRDTVQLVRRCIDAPGFHFIVVYGVSANTRSQWHDKTAQRIGYRPEDNAEAFAAELEGKTYPPGPATEFHGGDPCAQEFSGDASRIE
;
A
#
# COMPACT_ATOMS: atom_id res chain seq x y z
N VAL A 1 -0.82 7.61 -14.54
CA VAL A 1 -0.60 7.22 -13.15
C VAL A 1 -1.94 7.23 -12.42
N PHE A 2 -2.30 6.12 -11.77
CA PHE A 2 -3.54 5.96 -11.01
C PHE A 2 -3.24 5.86 -9.51
N ALA A 3 -3.86 6.72 -8.71
CA ALA A 3 -3.77 6.66 -7.24
C ALA A 3 -4.64 5.52 -6.71
N SER A 4 -4.07 4.31 -6.67
CA SER A 4 -4.62 3.17 -5.96
C SER A 4 -4.34 3.28 -4.46
N SER A 5 -4.50 2.21 -3.70
CA SER A 5 -4.35 2.22 -2.25
C SER A 5 -3.88 0.87 -1.72
N ASN A 6 -3.19 0.88 -0.60
CA ASN A 6 -2.91 -0.35 0.15
C ASN A 6 -4.19 -1.08 0.61
N HIS A 7 -5.34 -0.41 0.62
CA HIS A 7 -6.63 -1.01 0.98
C HIS A 7 -7.14 -2.04 -0.04
N VAL A 8 -6.49 -2.16 -1.21
CA VAL A 8 -6.76 -3.25 -2.18
C VAL A 8 -6.23 -4.61 -1.70
N ILE A 9 -5.28 -4.61 -0.74
CA ILE A 9 -4.68 -5.82 -0.15
C ILE A 9 -4.88 -5.87 1.38
N GLY A 10 -5.79 -5.07 1.91
CA GLY A 10 -5.91 -4.80 3.34
C GLY A 10 -6.16 -6.03 4.20
N PHE A 11 -6.89 -7.07 3.73
CA PHE A 11 -7.12 -8.30 4.45
C PHE A 11 -6.00 -9.35 4.36
N HIS A 12 -4.81 -9.01 3.93
CA HIS A 12 -3.65 -9.84 4.21
C HIS A 12 -3.19 -9.68 5.66
N ARG A 13 -2.79 -10.77 6.29
CA ARG A 13 -2.36 -10.77 7.70
C ARG A 13 -1.06 -9.99 7.88
N VAL A 14 -0.99 -9.24 8.96
CA VAL A 14 0.27 -8.67 9.46
C VAL A 14 1.25 -9.81 9.72
N GLY A 15 2.50 -9.63 9.31
CA GLY A 15 3.53 -10.68 9.34
C GLY A 15 3.72 -11.37 7.98
N LYS A 16 2.69 -11.38 7.12
CA LYS A 16 2.88 -11.82 5.74
C LYS A 16 3.57 -10.70 4.95
N VAL A 17 4.65 -11.03 4.28
CA VAL A 17 5.23 -10.17 3.25
C VAL A 17 4.36 -10.28 1.99
N VAL A 18 3.91 -9.17 1.47
CA VAL A 18 3.08 -9.09 0.26
C VAL A 18 3.83 -8.38 -0.86
N ASP A 19 3.56 -8.79 -2.10
CA ASP A 19 4.11 -8.17 -3.30
C ASP A 19 3.01 -7.73 -4.27
N GLU A 20 3.40 -7.23 -5.43
CA GLU A 20 2.48 -6.73 -6.45
C GLU A 20 1.61 -7.82 -7.11
N HIS A 21 1.96 -9.09 -6.95
CA HIS A 21 1.27 -10.26 -7.53
C HIS A 21 0.33 -10.95 -6.56
N ASP A 22 0.37 -10.58 -5.28
CA ASP A 22 -0.54 -11.16 -4.29
C ASP A 22 -2.00 -10.87 -4.64
N LEU A 23 -2.89 -11.79 -4.26
CA LEU A 23 -4.32 -11.67 -4.48
C LEU A 23 -4.87 -10.36 -3.90
N LEU A 24 -5.77 -9.74 -4.64
CA LEU A 24 -6.50 -8.58 -4.15
C LEU A 24 -7.46 -9.04 -3.04
N ARG A 25 -7.32 -8.43 -1.87
CA ARG A 25 -8.13 -8.68 -0.67
C ARG A 25 -8.54 -7.36 -0.05
N PRO A 26 -9.47 -6.62 -0.70
CA PRO A 26 -9.87 -5.29 -0.25
C PRO A 26 -10.58 -5.36 1.09
N ASP A 27 -10.29 -4.40 1.96
CA ASP A 27 -10.78 -4.31 3.33
C ASP A 27 -12.02 -3.42 3.49
N SER A 28 -12.48 -2.80 2.45
CA SER A 28 -13.54 -1.80 2.49
C SER A 28 -14.13 -1.54 1.11
N ARG A 29 -15.31 -0.89 1.06
CA ARG A 29 -15.87 -0.40 -0.21
C ARG A 29 -14.92 0.55 -0.93
N TYR A 30 -14.14 1.32 -0.20
CA TYR A 30 -13.06 2.13 -0.76
C TYR A 30 -12.00 1.25 -1.41
N GLY A 31 -11.52 0.20 -0.74
CA GLY A 31 -10.58 -0.76 -1.32
C GLY A 31 -11.12 -1.39 -2.60
N VAL A 32 -12.40 -1.81 -2.61
CA VAL A 32 -13.08 -2.34 -3.81
C VAL A 32 -13.08 -1.33 -4.95
N SER A 33 -13.36 -0.05 -4.67
CA SER A 33 -13.34 1.00 -5.71
C SER A 33 -11.95 1.18 -6.33
N LYS A 34 -10.89 0.97 -5.55
CA LYS A 34 -9.50 1.03 -6.03
C LYS A 34 -9.13 -0.21 -6.85
N VAL A 35 -9.60 -1.40 -6.45
CA VAL A 35 -9.50 -2.62 -7.27
C VAL A 35 -10.14 -2.41 -8.64
N PHE A 36 -11.34 -1.85 -8.68
CA PHE A 36 -12.01 -1.50 -9.93
C PHE A 36 -11.15 -0.57 -10.80
N GLY A 37 -10.55 0.47 -10.21
CA GLY A 37 -9.66 1.38 -10.93
C GLY A 37 -8.40 0.71 -11.48
N GLU A 38 -7.77 -0.22 -10.73
CA GLU A 38 -6.65 -1.02 -11.24
C GLU A 38 -7.08 -1.88 -12.44
N ALA A 39 -8.26 -2.52 -12.36
CA ALA A 39 -8.81 -3.32 -13.46
C ALA A 39 -9.10 -2.48 -14.70
N VAL A 40 -9.68 -1.29 -14.54
CA VAL A 40 -9.90 -0.34 -15.66
C VAL A 40 -8.56 0.08 -16.26
N GLY A 41 -7.57 0.44 -15.43
CA GLY A 41 -6.23 0.78 -15.91
C GLY A 41 -5.61 -0.35 -16.73
N ARG A 42 -5.74 -1.59 -16.27
CA ARG A 42 -5.27 -2.77 -17.00
C ARG A 42 -5.96 -2.95 -18.33
N LEU A 43 -7.29 -2.80 -18.37
CA LEU A 43 -8.07 -2.89 -19.60
C LEU A 43 -7.59 -1.88 -20.66
N TYR A 44 -7.36 -0.63 -20.25
CA TYR A 44 -6.89 0.41 -21.16
C TYR A 44 -5.45 0.21 -21.61
N ALA A 45 -4.61 -0.33 -20.74
CA ALA A 45 -3.26 -0.74 -21.13
C ALA A 45 -3.33 -1.81 -22.23
N ASP A 46 -4.07 -2.90 -21.99
CA ASP A 46 -4.14 -4.04 -22.90
C ASP A 46 -4.86 -3.70 -24.22
N LYS A 47 -5.96 -2.94 -24.19
CA LYS A 47 -6.76 -2.63 -25.39
C LYS A 47 -6.23 -1.46 -26.22
N HIS A 48 -5.59 -0.49 -25.56
CA HIS A 48 -5.26 0.79 -26.20
C HIS A 48 -3.78 1.15 -26.11
N GLY A 49 -2.94 0.25 -25.52
CA GLY A 49 -1.49 0.46 -25.42
C GLY A 49 -1.08 1.58 -24.48
N LEU A 50 -1.94 1.99 -23.55
CA LEU A 50 -1.59 3.00 -22.57
C LEU A 50 -0.58 2.43 -21.55
N SER A 51 0.47 3.18 -21.26
CA SER A 51 1.34 2.87 -20.11
C SER A 51 0.63 3.30 -18.83
N VAL A 52 0.30 2.33 -17.96
CA VAL A 52 -0.45 2.58 -16.72
C VAL A 52 0.36 2.13 -15.50
N ALA A 53 0.57 3.06 -14.56
CA ALA A 53 1.13 2.78 -13.24
C ALA A 53 0.04 2.96 -12.17
N CYS A 54 -0.26 1.89 -11.44
CA CYS A 54 -1.17 1.90 -10.28
C CYS A 54 -0.36 1.99 -9.00
N LEU A 55 -0.51 3.07 -8.24
CA LEU A 55 0.20 3.29 -7.00
C LEU A 55 -0.66 2.83 -5.82
N ARG A 56 -0.33 1.69 -5.20
CA ARG A 56 -0.93 1.25 -3.93
C ARG A 56 -0.33 2.05 -2.78
N ILE A 57 -0.84 3.28 -2.63
CA ILE A 57 -0.32 4.27 -1.68
C ILE A 57 -0.66 3.83 -0.26
N GLY A 58 0.33 3.86 0.61
CA GLY A 58 0.19 3.65 2.04
C GLY A 58 -0.34 4.89 2.78
N SER A 59 0.08 5.10 4.01
CA SER A 59 -0.36 6.23 4.82
C SER A 59 0.37 7.51 4.41
N PHE A 60 -0.20 8.24 3.45
CA PHE A 60 0.35 9.51 2.93
C PHE A 60 0.05 10.65 3.89
N ARG A 61 1.08 11.11 4.61
CA ARG A 61 1.00 12.26 5.51
C ARG A 61 2.37 12.76 5.94
N ALA A 62 2.42 13.95 6.57
CA ALA A 62 3.68 14.57 6.99
C ALA A 62 4.45 13.72 8.02
N ARG A 63 3.76 13.03 8.94
CA ARG A 63 4.35 12.16 9.97
C ARG A 63 3.44 10.96 10.22
N PRO A 64 3.99 9.77 10.54
CA PRO A 64 3.19 8.64 10.99
C PRO A 64 2.49 8.97 12.31
N GLN A 65 1.29 8.42 12.54
CA GLN A 65 0.43 8.76 13.69
C GLN A 65 0.16 7.57 14.62
N ASN A 66 0.48 6.35 14.19
CA ASN A 66 0.24 5.14 14.96
C ASN A 66 1.25 4.03 14.58
N ALA A 67 1.28 2.95 15.35
CA ALA A 67 2.21 1.83 15.15
C ALA A 67 2.06 1.14 13.77
N ARG A 68 0.83 1.08 13.20
CA ARG A 68 0.62 0.55 11.85
C ARG A 68 1.39 1.36 10.83
N GLU A 69 1.42 2.66 10.98
CA GLU A 69 2.07 3.55 10.02
C GLU A 69 3.59 3.46 10.03
N LEU A 70 4.20 2.86 11.06
CA LEU A 70 5.62 2.50 11.03
C LEU A 70 5.94 1.50 9.90
N ARG A 71 4.93 0.78 9.38
CA ARG A 71 5.07 -0.13 8.23
C ARG A 71 4.59 0.47 6.92
N THR A 72 3.58 1.37 6.98
CA THR A 72 2.80 1.76 5.80
C THR A 72 2.96 3.22 5.39
N TRP A 73 3.69 4.00 6.16
CA TRP A 73 3.83 5.44 5.90
C TRP A 73 4.60 5.72 4.61
N ILE A 74 4.16 6.76 3.92
CA ILE A 74 4.92 7.40 2.85
C ILE A 74 4.97 8.91 3.09
N SER A 75 6.15 9.50 3.04
CA SER A 75 6.35 10.94 3.16
C SER A 75 5.90 11.69 1.91
N HIS A 76 5.72 13.01 2.05
CA HIS A 76 5.44 13.87 0.90
C HIS A 76 6.59 13.84 -0.12
N ARG A 77 7.84 13.85 0.34
CA ARG A 77 9.04 13.81 -0.50
C ARG A 77 9.10 12.53 -1.32
N ASP A 78 8.96 11.40 -0.67
CA ASP A 78 9.02 10.09 -1.32
C ASP A 78 7.83 9.88 -2.27
N THR A 79 6.65 10.42 -1.94
CA THR A 79 5.49 10.41 -2.84
C THR A 79 5.77 11.17 -4.13
N VAL A 80 6.34 12.37 -4.03
CA VAL A 80 6.70 13.17 -5.21
C VAL A 80 7.73 12.42 -6.06
N GLN A 81 8.74 11.81 -5.43
CA GLN A 81 9.72 10.99 -6.12
C GLN A 81 9.04 9.82 -6.86
N LEU A 82 8.17 9.07 -6.16
CA LEU A 82 7.48 7.91 -6.73
C LEU A 82 6.64 8.28 -7.95
N VAL A 83 5.79 9.30 -7.83
CA VAL A 83 4.94 9.77 -8.95
C VAL A 83 5.82 10.19 -10.14
N ARG A 84 6.87 10.95 -9.88
CA ARG A 84 7.81 11.37 -10.91
C ARG A 84 8.48 10.19 -11.60
N ARG A 85 8.93 9.16 -10.86
CA ARG A 85 9.51 7.95 -11.44
C ARG A 85 8.51 7.20 -12.31
N CYS A 86 7.24 7.14 -11.93
CA CYS A 86 6.21 6.52 -12.76
C CYS A 86 5.93 7.30 -14.06
N ILE A 87 6.10 8.63 -14.05
CA ILE A 87 5.92 9.46 -15.26
C ILE A 87 7.13 9.34 -16.18
N ASP A 88 8.34 9.36 -15.62
CA ASP A 88 9.59 9.44 -16.38
C ASP A 88 10.13 8.06 -16.80
N ALA A 89 9.65 6.97 -16.19
CA ALA A 89 10.16 5.62 -16.46
C ALA A 89 9.84 5.18 -17.89
N PRO A 90 10.84 4.72 -18.66
CA PRO A 90 10.62 4.25 -20.02
C PRO A 90 10.00 2.84 -20.05
N GLY A 91 9.14 2.60 -21.02
CA GLY A 91 8.91 1.25 -21.57
C GLY A 91 8.20 0.26 -20.64
N PHE A 92 7.25 0.70 -19.80
CA PHE A 92 6.33 -0.25 -19.18
C PHE A 92 4.94 -0.22 -19.83
N HIS A 93 4.25 -1.34 -19.76
CA HIS A 93 2.87 -1.49 -20.22
C HIS A 93 1.88 -1.26 -19.07
N PHE A 94 1.92 -2.12 -18.07
CA PHE A 94 1.11 -2.00 -16.86
C PHE A 94 1.96 -2.40 -15.64
N ILE A 95 2.00 -1.54 -14.65
CA ILE A 95 2.72 -1.82 -13.40
C ILE A 95 1.86 -1.49 -12.17
N VAL A 96 2.08 -2.25 -11.11
CA VAL A 96 1.60 -1.95 -9.77
C VAL A 96 2.82 -1.66 -8.92
N VAL A 97 2.76 -0.59 -8.12
CA VAL A 97 3.86 -0.16 -7.25
C VAL A 97 3.32 0.21 -5.88
N TYR A 98 3.97 -0.25 -4.82
CA TYR A 98 3.63 0.18 -3.47
C TYR A 98 4.22 1.55 -3.16
N GLY A 99 3.35 2.47 -2.77
CA GLY A 99 3.72 3.81 -2.29
C GLY A 99 4.03 3.75 -0.79
N VAL A 100 5.30 3.53 -0.46
CA VAL A 100 5.80 3.45 0.91
C VAL A 100 7.20 4.02 0.97
N SER A 101 7.53 4.71 2.09
CA SER A 101 8.90 5.17 2.37
C SER A 101 9.81 4.00 2.72
N ALA A 102 11.11 4.23 2.92
CA ALA A 102 12.09 3.21 3.28
C ALA A 102 11.90 2.69 4.72
N ASN A 103 10.66 2.37 5.09
CA ASN A 103 10.32 1.98 6.45
C ASN A 103 10.95 0.64 6.83
N THR A 104 11.72 0.64 7.92
CA THR A 104 12.37 -0.55 8.47
C THR A 104 11.39 -1.70 8.72
N ARG A 105 10.15 -1.36 9.10
CA ARG A 105 9.10 -2.34 9.45
C ARG A 105 8.19 -2.70 8.28
N SER A 106 8.47 -2.23 7.05
CA SER A 106 7.64 -2.52 5.88
C SER A 106 7.61 -4.02 5.59
N GLN A 107 6.42 -4.51 5.24
CA GLN A 107 6.16 -5.89 4.83
C GLN A 107 5.71 -5.95 3.36
N TRP A 108 5.92 -4.87 2.62
CA TRP A 108 5.60 -4.79 1.21
C TRP A 108 6.87 -4.87 0.37
N HIS A 109 6.99 -5.95 -0.38
CA HIS A 109 8.10 -6.19 -1.28
C HIS A 109 7.73 -5.67 -2.67
N ASP A 110 8.56 -4.79 -3.22
CA ASP A 110 8.25 -4.17 -4.50
C ASP A 110 9.50 -4.10 -5.39
N LYS A 111 9.65 -5.14 -6.23
CA LYS A 111 10.72 -5.19 -7.23
C LYS A 111 10.46 -4.20 -8.37
N THR A 112 9.19 -3.90 -8.64
CA THR A 112 8.78 -2.98 -9.69
C THR A 112 9.17 -1.55 -9.34
N ALA A 113 9.01 -1.14 -8.07
CA ALA A 113 9.50 0.15 -7.58
C ALA A 113 11.01 0.33 -7.86
N GLN A 114 11.81 -0.70 -7.59
CA GLN A 114 13.25 -0.66 -7.86
C GLN A 114 13.55 -0.52 -9.36
N ARG A 115 12.81 -1.21 -10.23
CA ARG A 115 12.98 -1.17 -11.68
C ARG A 115 12.70 0.21 -12.27
N ILE A 116 11.70 0.93 -11.78
CA ILE A 116 11.44 2.32 -12.21
C ILE A 116 12.36 3.35 -11.56
N GLY A 117 13.30 2.91 -10.73
CA GLY A 117 14.28 3.77 -10.08
C GLY A 117 13.75 4.53 -8.86
N TYR A 118 12.65 4.06 -8.25
CA TYR A 118 12.20 4.59 -6.97
C TYR A 118 13.19 4.24 -5.87
N ARG A 119 13.63 5.24 -5.14
CA ARG A 119 14.61 5.15 -4.05
C ARG A 119 14.12 6.04 -2.90
N PRO A 120 13.16 5.56 -2.08
CA PRO A 120 12.67 6.33 -0.94
C PRO A 120 13.81 6.61 0.05
N GLU A 121 13.74 7.76 0.69
CA GLU A 121 14.78 8.23 1.60
C GLU A 121 14.30 8.38 3.04
N ASP A 122 13.00 8.61 3.24
CA ASP A 122 12.42 8.77 4.56
C ASP A 122 12.10 7.42 5.20
N ASN A 123 12.14 7.38 6.55
CA ASN A 123 11.86 6.18 7.32
C ASN A 123 11.01 6.51 8.55
N ALA A 124 9.87 5.84 8.68
CA ALA A 124 8.98 6.00 9.82
C ALA A 124 9.62 5.61 11.16
N GLU A 125 10.70 4.82 11.15
CA GLU A 125 11.41 4.41 12.36
C GLU A 125 11.94 5.60 13.18
N ALA A 126 12.22 6.73 12.53
CA ALA A 126 12.60 7.98 13.22
C ALA A 126 11.53 8.48 14.21
N PHE A 127 10.29 8.01 14.07
CA PHE A 127 9.16 8.38 14.94
C PHE A 127 8.72 7.24 15.88
N ALA A 128 9.41 6.09 15.86
CA ALA A 128 8.99 4.90 16.60
C ALA A 128 8.83 5.16 18.09
N ALA A 129 9.80 5.82 18.73
CA ALA A 129 9.77 6.11 20.15
C ALA A 129 8.54 6.93 20.61
N GLU A 130 7.98 7.76 19.72
CA GLU A 130 6.77 8.56 20.02
C GLU A 130 5.47 7.74 19.88
N LEU A 131 5.52 6.64 19.14
CA LEU A 131 4.36 5.82 18.76
C LEU A 131 4.31 4.47 19.48
N GLU A 132 5.42 4.05 20.07
CA GLU A 132 5.50 2.86 20.92
C GLU A 132 4.75 3.07 22.24
N GLY A 133 4.15 1.98 22.75
CA GLY A 133 3.37 2.03 23.99
C GLY A 133 1.86 2.30 23.82
N LYS A 134 1.40 2.65 22.63
CA LYS A 134 -0.05 2.66 22.32
C LYS A 134 -0.50 1.25 22.00
N THR A 135 -1.03 0.56 22.96
CA THR A 135 -1.62 -0.78 22.76
C THR A 135 -2.99 -0.65 22.12
N TYR A 136 -3.22 -1.43 21.09
CA TYR A 136 -4.53 -1.57 20.47
C TYR A 136 -5.11 -2.94 20.84
N PRO A 137 -6.41 -3.06 21.09
CA PRO A 137 -7.00 -4.36 21.38
C PRO A 137 -6.81 -5.31 20.18
N PRO A 138 -6.57 -6.60 20.44
CA PRO A 138 -6.52 -7.60 19.37
C PRO A 138 -7.80 -7.60 18.54
N GLY A 139 -7.68 -7.79 17.25
CA GLY A 139 -8.81 -7.87 16.33
C GLY A 139 -8.43 -7.47 14.90
N PRO A 140 -9.42 -7.38 13.99
CA PRO A 140 -9.15 -7.15 12.57
C PRO A 140 -8.29 -5.91 12.28
N ALA A 141 -8.42 -4.84 13.08
CA ALA A 141 -7.61 -3.63 12.91
C ALA A 141 -6.11 -3.84 13.18
N THR A 142 -5.76 -4.80 14.03
CA THR A 142 -4.36 -5.10 14.39
C THR A 142 -3.80 -6.32 13.68
N GLU A 143 -4.66 -7.22 13.23
CA GLU A 143 -4.29 -8.49 12.61
C GLU A 143 -4.04 -8.37 11.10
N PHE A 144 -4.61 -7.35 10.45
CA PHE A 144 -4.52 -7.20 9.00
C PHE A 144 -3.83 -5.91 8.58
N HIS A 145 -3.25 -5.91 7.37
CA HIS A 145 -2.52 -4.76 6.81
C HIS A 145 -3.35 -3.49 6.69
N GLY A 146 -4.66 -3.62 6.44
CA GLY A 146 -5.57 -2.49 6.24
C GLY A 146 -5.77 -1.63 7.49
N GLY A 147 -5.64 -2.21 8.68
CA GLY A 147 -5.87 -1.49 9.93
C GLY A 147 -7.36 -1.26 10.22
N ASP A 148 -7.72 -0.09 10.75
CA ASP A 148 -9.09 0.25 11.15
C ASP A 148 -10.18 -0.07 10.10
N PRO A 149 -9.99 0.15 8.79
CA PRO A 149 -10.96 -0.28 7.79
C PRO A 149 -11.32 -1.77 7.81
N CYS A 150 -10.38 -2.64 8.23
CA CYS A 150 -10.67 -4.07 8.38
C CYS A 150 -11.64 -4.39 9.52
N ALA A 151 -11.73 -3.52 10.52
CA ALA A 151 -12.64 -3.68 11.66
C ALA A 151 -14.01 -3.02 11.43
N GLN A 152 -14.09 -2.03 10.54
CA GLN A 152 -15.35 -1.35 10.23
C GLN A 152 -16.35 -2.32 9.59
N GLU A 153 -17.56 -2.36 10.12
CA GLU A 153 -18.63 -3.26 9.64
C GLU A 153 -18.26 -4.75 9.66
N PHE A 154 -17.18 -5.15 10.37
CA PHE A 154 -16.75 -6.53 10.41
C PHE A 154 -17.70 -7.38 11.27
N SER A 155 -18.30 -8.39 10.67
CA SER A 155 -19.21 -9.35 11.32
C SER A 155 -18.81 -10.80 11.09
N GLY A 156 -17.69 -11.02 10.41
CA GLY A 156 -17.17 -12.34 10.09
C GLY A 156 -16.32 -12.94 11.22
N ASP A 157 -15.70 -14.06 10.91
CA ASP A 157 -14.72 -14.73 11.77
C ASP A 157 -13.31 -14.48 11.20
N ALA A 158 -12.51 -13.69 11.92
CA ALA A 158 -11.15 -13.33 11.47
C ALA A 158 -10.24 -14.57 11.37
N SER A 159 -10.48 -15.63 12.16
CA SER A 159 -9.66 -16.85 12.12
C SER A 159 -9.76 -17.59 10.78
N ARG A 160 -10.84 -17.37 10.03
CA ARG A 160 -11.10 -18.00 8.72
C ARG A 160 -10.50 -17.21 7.55
N ILE A 161 -9.92 -16.03 7.82
CA ILE A 161 -9.25 -15.23 6.81
C ILE A 161 -7.78 -15.67 6.74
N GLU A 162 -7.41 -16.33 5.65
CA GLU A 162 -6.06 -16.84 5.38
C GLU A 162 -5.09 -15.75 4.97
#